data_bb729184556bbb036198af5a5f2a0fc6
#
_entry.id   bb729184556bbb036198af5a5f2a0fc6
#
_cell.length_a   1.000
_cell.length_b   1.000
_cell.length_c   1.000
_cell.angle_alpha   90.00
_cell.angle_beta   90.00
_cell.angle_gamma   90.00
#
_symmetry.space_group_name_H-M   'P 1'
#
loop_
_entity.id
_entity.type
_entity.pdbx_description
1 polymer ?
#
loop_
_entity_poly.entity_id
_entity_poly.type
_entity_poly.pdbx_seq_one_letter_code
_entity_poly.pdbx_strand_id
1 'polypeptide(L)'
;QTDGLVLIEGGAELRRHDTVIRADRLEFDQATNDARAAGNVLINRSGNRYEGPELQINVETSRGTFVQPAFSLLKNGGQGDASRIDFLGEDRMAAHDARYSTCPRTPGQKWMPDWLVRATRIDIDNVEETGLATGGVLEFKGVPLLGLPLLSFPLTDKRKSGVLPPTINIDNISGLELTLPYYLNLAPNFDATLYPTFMSKRGVDLGGEFRYLEPSYNGEVRAAFMPSD
;
A
#
# COMPACT_ATOMS: atom_id res chain seq x y z
N GLN A 1 9.75 -37.16 -18.15
CA GLN A 1 9.01 -36.14 -18.90
C GLN A 1 7.56 -36.59 -18.96
N THR A 2 6.74 -36.06 -18.08
CA THR A 2 5.29 -36.04 -18.26
C THR A 2 5.00 -34.89 -19.22
N ASP A 3 4.22 -35.13 -20.25
CA ASP A 3 3.92 -34.16 -21.32
C ASP A 3 3.58 -32.76 -20.74
N GLY A 4 4.46 -31.79 -20.95
CA GLY A 4 4.23 -30.39 -20.66
C GLY A 4 4.65 -29.88 -19.27
N LEU A 5 4.97 -30.72 -18.29
CA LEU A 5 5.40 -30.28 -16.95
C LEU A 5 6.92 -30.13 -16.88
N VAL A 6 7.38 -28.91 -16.58
CA VAL A 6 8.78 -28.57 -16.34
C VAL A 6 8.99 -28.39 -14.83
N LEU A 7 9.91 -29.15 -14.25
CA LEU A 7 10.33 -29.02 -12.86
C LEU A 7 11.79 -28.54 -12.82
N ILE A 8 12.03 -27.47 -12.05
CA ILE A 8 13.35 -26.89 -11.81
C ILE A 8 13.59 -26.82 -10.31
N GLU A 9 14.73 -27.33 -9.84
CA GLU A 9 15.15 -27.32 -8.44
C GLU A 9 16.55 -26.68 -8.31
N GLY A 10 16.85 -26.06 -7.19
CA GLY A 10 18.16 -25.47 -6.91
C GLY A 10 18.37 -24.06 -7.48
N GLY A 11 17.44 -23.16 -7.23
CA GLY A 11 17.56 -21.76 -7.65
C GLY A 11 16.92 -21.49 -9.01
N ALA A 12 15.65 -21.85 -9.14
CA ALA A 12 14.86 -21.67 -10.35
C ALA A 12 14.56 -20.18 -10.62
N GLU A 13 14.59 -19.80 -11.89
CA GLU A 13 14.18 -18.47 -12.33
C GLU A 13 13.25 -18.56 -13.54
N LEU A 14 12.11 -17.86 -13.47
CA LEU A 14 11.16 -17.67 -14.57
C LEU A 14 11.08 -16.18 -14.89
N ARG A 15 11.26 -15.83 -16.16
CA ARG A 15 11.15 -14.45 -16.65
C ARG A 15 10.04 -14.32 -17.68
N ARG A 16 9.19 -13.30 -17.49
CA ARG A 16 8.19 -12.91 -18.48
C ARG A 16 7.97 -11.40 -18.41
N HIS A 17 8.17 -10.70 -19.52
CA HIS A 17 8.07 -9.24 -19.63
C HIS A 17 8.89 -8.54 -18.50
N ASP A 18 8.23 -7.79 -17.62
CA ASP A 18 8.80 -7.07 -16.51
C ASP A 18 8.78 -7.87 -15.17
N THR A 19 8.34 -9.12 -15.23
CA THR A 19 8.20 -10.00 -14.05
C THR A 19 9.29 -11.05 -14.04
N VAL A 20 9.99 -11.12 -12.91
CA VAL A 20 10.98 -12.16 -12.60
C VAL A 20 10.55 -12.88 -11.34
N ILE A 21 10.40 -14.20 -11.41
CA ILE A 21 10.10 -15.07 -10.28
C ILE A 21 11.32 -15.94 -10.01
N ARG A 22 11.79 -15.97 -8.77
CA ARG A 22 12.85 -16.86 -8.28
C ARG A 22 12.33 -17.69 -7.14
N ALA A 23 12.76 -18.96 -7.07
CA ALA A 23 12.39 -19.85 -5.98
C ALA A 23 13.41 -21.01 -5.85
N ASP A 24 13.37 -21.73 -4.75
CA ASP A 24 14.17 -22.96 -4.60
C ASP A 24 13.65 -24.06 -5.52
N ARG A 25 12.33 -24.12 -5.72
CA ARG A 25 11.64 -25.08 -6.61
C ARG A 25 10.57 -24.36 -7.43
N LEU A 26 10.52 -24.67 -8.73
CA LEU A 26 9.54 -24.15 -9.66
C LEU A 26 9.00 -25.28 -10.53
N GLU A 27 7.69 -25.41 -10.55
CA GLU A 27 6.93 -26.29 -11.45
C GLU A 27 6.18 -25.43 -12.47
N PHE A 28 6.29 -25.73 -13.73
CA PHE A 28 5.59 -25.01 -14.78
C PHE A 28 4.90 -26.00 -15.73
N ASP A 29 3.58 -25.87 -15.83
CA ASP A 29 2.76 -26.63 -16.78
C ASP A 29 2.59 -25.80 -18.05
N GLN A 30 3.21 -26.28 -19.14
CA GLN A 30 3.17 -25.62 -20.44
C GLN A 30 1.80 -25.68 -21.12
N ALA A 31 0.95 -26.66 -20.74
CA ALA A 31 -0.37 -26.82 -21.33
C ALA A 31 -1.39 -25.82 -20.74
N THR A 32 -1.29 -25.56 -19.44
CA THR A 32 -2.20 -24.66 -18.71
C THR A 32 -1.61 -23.29 -18.46
N ASN A 33 -0.31 -23.10 -18.66
CA ASN A 33 0.46 -21.92 -18.26
C ASN A 33 0.48 -21.66 -16.73
N ASP A 34 0.25 -22.70 -15.93
CA ASP A 34 0.30 -22.61 -14.48
C ASP A 34 1.72 -22.81 -13.96
N ALA A 35 2.16 -21.90 -13.11
CA ALA A 35 3.43 -21.96 -12.39
C ALA A 35 3.19 -22.10 -10.89
N ARG A 36 3.94 -22.99 -10.25
CA ARG A 36 4.01 -23.14 -8.78
C ARG A 36 5.44 -22.94 -8.35
N ALA A 37 5.68 -22.01 -7.46
CA ALA A 37 6.98 -21.74 -6.88
C ALA A 37 6.93 -21.95 -5.38
N ALA A 38 7.94 -22.62 -4.83
CA ALA A 38 8.04 -22.94 -3.41
C ALA A 38 9.49 -22.75 -2.90
N GLY A 39 9.60 -22.32 -1.65
CA GLY A 39 10.86 -22.03 -0.97
C GLY A 39 11.51 -20.74 -1.45
N ASN A 40 11.70 -19.79 -0.53
CA ASN A 40 12.35 -18.49 -0.78
C ASN A 40 11.86 -17.79 -2.08
N VAL A 41 10.54 -17.80 -2.29
CA VAL A 41 9.94 -17.24 -3.49
C VAL A 41 10.12 -15.72 -3.49
N LEU A 42 10.72 -15.20 -4.56
CA LEU A 42 10.92 -13.78 -4.81
C LEU A 42 10.29 -13.41 -6.14
N ILE A 43 9.39 -12.43 -6.13
CA ILE A 43 8.85 -11.81 -7.33
C ILE A 43 9.38 -10.38 -7.41
N ASN A 44 9.98 -10.02 -8.55
CA ASN A 44 10.20 -8.63 -8.93
C ASN A 44 9.30 -8.30 -10.11
N ARG A 45 8.43 -7.29 -9.95
CA ARG A 45 7.49 -6.86 -10.98
C ARG A 45 7.36 -5.34 -10.98
N SER A 46 7.63 -4.69 -12.10
CA SER A 46 7.54 -3.22 -12.24
C SER A 46 8.26 -2.45 -11.11
N GLY A 47 9.40 -2.98 -10.62
CA GLY A 47 10.16 -2.43 -9.52
C GLY A 47 9.61 -2.74 -8.12
N ASN A 48 8.47 -3.39 -8.01
CA ASN A 48 7.96 -3.90 -6.74
C ASN A 48 8.54 -5.28 -6.45
N ARG A 49 8.83 -5.53 -5.17
CA ARG A 49 9.41 -6.79 -4.69
C ARG A 49 8.44 -7.47 -3.73
N TYR A 50 8.22 -8.75 -3.94
CA TYR A 50 7.40 -9.61 -3.07
C TYR A 50 8.20 -10.85 -2.70
N GLU A 51 8.20 -11.23 -1.43
CA GLU A 51 8.91 -12.38 -0.89
C GLU A 51 7.98 -13.24 -0.04
N GLY A 52 8.03 -14.54 -0.20
CA GLY A 52 7.19 -15.44 0.61
C GLY A 52 7.51 -16.91 0.36
N PRO A 53 6.82 -17.82 1.04
CA PRO A 53 7.13 -19.25 0.97
C PRO A 53 6.58 -19.96 -0.27
N GLU A 54 5.42 -19.52 -0.80
CA GLU A 54 4.72 -20.23 -1.86
C GLU A 54 3.90 -19.30 -2.74
N LEU A 55 4.03 -19.48 -4.07
CA LEU A 55 3.28 -18.79 -5.11
C LEU A 55 2.66 -19.82 -6.05
N GLN A 56 1.39 -19.60 -6.39
CA GLN A 56 0.72 -20.27 -7.51
C GLN A 56 0.22 -19.18 -8.44
N ILE A 57 0.60 -19.20 -9.70
CA ILE A 57 0.21 -18.17 -10.68
C ILE A 57 0.07 -18.76 -12.07
N ASN A 58 -0.98 -18.37 -12.75
CA ASN A 58 -1.10 -18.57 -14.20
C ASN A 58 -0.35 -17.45 -14.89
N VAL A 59 0.72 -17.79 -15.59
CA VAL A 59 1.62 -16.77 -16.18
C VAL A 59 1.02 -16.07 -17.41
N GLU A 60 -0.02 -16.61 -18.02
CA GLU A 60 -0.71 -15.99 -19.15
C GLU A 60 -1.71 -14.95 -18.67
N THR A 61 -2.54 -15.30 -17.72
CA THR A 61 -3.59 -14.43 -17.19
C THR A 61 -3.12 -13.53 -16.04
N SER A 62 -1.91 -13.76 -15.51
CA SER A 62 -1.38 -13.11 -14.31
C SER A 62 -2.29 -13.27 -13.08
N ARG A 63 -3.08 -14.35 -13.02
CA ARG A 63 -3.95 -14.67 -11.88
C ARG A 63 -3.31 -15.73 -11.01
N GLY A 64 -3.42 -15.55 -9.70
CA GLY A 64 -2.81 -16.50 -8.78
C GLY A 64 -2.84 -16.04 -7.34
N THR A 65 -2.18 -16.81 -6.48
CA THR A 65 -2.17 -16.59 -5.03
C THR A 65 -0.74 -16.66 -4.51
N PHE A 66 -0.35 -15.69 -3.70
CA PHE A 66 0.90 -15.69 -2.96
C PHE A 66 0.64 -15.78 -1.46
N VAL A 67 1.21 -16.79 -0.83
CA VAL A 67 1.01 -17.09 0.59
C VAL A 67 2.00 -16.30 1.44
N GLN A 68 1.53 -15.65 2.50
CA GLN A 68 2.33 -14.92 3.49
C GLN A 68 3.43 -14.02 2.90
N PRO A 69 3.13 -13.21 1.88
CA PRO A 69 4.15 -12.38 1.27
C PRO A 69 4.52 -11.18 2.15
N ALA A 70 5.82 -10.87 2.21
CA ALA A 70 6.32 -9.54 2.52
C ALA A 70 6.50 -8.77 1.21
N PHE A 71 6.26 -7.46 1.20
CA PHE A 71 6.38 -6.65 -0.01
C PHE A 71 7.08 -5.32 0.24
N SER A 72 7.72 -4.83 -0.82
CA SER A 72 8.32 -3.50 -0.88
C SER A 72 7.97 -2.86 -2.22
N LEU A 73 7.37 -1.67 -2.17
CA LEU A 73 6.86 -0.95 -3.33
C LEU A 73 7.82 0.20 -3.67
N LEU A 74 8.34 0.19 -4.90
CA LEU A 74 9.36 1.16 -5.32
C LEU A 74 8.82 2.59 -5.40
N LYS A 75 7.61 2.77 -5.94
CA LYS A 75 7.07 4.10 -6.27
C LYS A 75 6.85 5.00 -5.06
N ASN A 76 6.40 4.44 -3.94
CA ASN A 76 6.03 5.22 -2.76
C ASN A 76 6.80 4.83 -1.49
N GLY A 77 7.81 3.95 -1.62
CA GLY A 77 8.59 3.44 -0.50
C GLY A 77 7.77 2.60 0.49
N GLY A 78 6.56 2.19 0.09
CA GLY A 78 5.68 1.38 0.92
C GLY A 78 6.25 0.00 1.18
N GLN A 79 6.09 -0.47 2.41
CA GLN A 79 6.52 -1.80 2.84
C GLN A 79 5.42 -2.45 3.66
N GLY A 80 5.35 -3.76 3.60
CA GLY A 80 4.30 -4.46 4.32
C GLY A 80 4.44 -5.96 4.24
N ASP A 81 3.42 -6.61 4.74
CA ASP A 81 3.18 -8.04 4.61
C ASP A 81 1.67 -8.30 4.61
N ALA A 82 1.29 -9.49 4.20
CA ALA A 82 -0.08 -9.94 4.18
C ALA A 82 -0.16 -11.43 4.51
N SER A 83 -1.32 -11.90 4.95
CA SER A 83 -1.55 -13.35 5.06
C SER A 83 -1.58 -14.01 3.69
N ARG A 84 -2.09 -13.28 2.68
CA ARG A 84 -2.20 -13.73 1.30
C ARG A 84 -2.33 -12.53 0.36
N ILE A 85 -1.76 -12.64 -0.84
CA ILE A 85 -2.08 -11.76 -1.96
C ILE A 85 -2.70 -12.61 -3.06
N ASP A 86 -3.88 -12.19 -3.54
CA ASP A 86 -4.53 -12.73 -4.74
C ASP A 86 -4.26 -11.77 -5.91
N PHE A 87 -3.55 -12.25 -6.92
CA PHE A 87 -3.40 -11.56 -8.19
C PHE A 87 -4.65 -11.82 -9.04
N LEU A 88 -5.38 -10.79 -9.40
CA LEU A 88 -6.66 -10.88 -10.12
C LEU A 88 -6.51 -10.61 -11.62
N GLY A 89 -5.28 -10.50 -12.07
CA GLY A 89 -4.87 -10.19 -13.43
C GLY A 89 -3.62 -9.33 -13.42
N GLU A 90 -3.35 -8.68 -14.55
CA GLU A 90 -2.13 -7.89 -14.74
C GLU A 90 -2.11 -6.64 -13.84
N ASP A 91 -3.26 -5.98 -13.70
CA ASP A 91 -3.37 -4.67 -13.07
C ASP A 91 -4.08 -4.67 -11.72
N ARG A 92 -4.60 -5.82 -11.27
CA ARG A 92 -5.40 -5.89 -10.04
C ARG A 92 -4.89 -6.92 -9.08
N MET A 93 -4.87 -6.59 -7.81
CA MET A 93 -4.58 -7.54 -6.74
C MET A 93 -5.36 -7.20 -5.46
N ALA A 94 -5.55 -8.22 -4.62
CA ALA A 94 -6.14 -8.08 -3.30
C ALA A 94 -5.20 -8.68 -2.25
N ALA A 95 -4.82 -7.90 -1.26
CA ALA A 95 -4.05 -8.36 -0.11
C ALA A 95 -4.98 -8.57 1.09
N HIS A 96 -4.84 -9.68 1.77
CA HIS A 96 -5.65 -10.07 2.92
C HIS A 96 -4.84 -9.98 4.22
N ASP A 97 -5.47 -9.48 5.29
CA ASP A 97 -4.84 -9.24 6.60
C ASP A 97 -3.51 -8.51 6.45
N ALA A 98 -3.55 -7.44 5.68
CA ALA A 98 -2.37 -6.73 5.27
C ALA A 98 -1.91 -5.71 6.31
N ARG A 99 -0.60 -5.52 6.41
CA ARG A 99 0.05 -4.43 7.14
C ARG A 99 0.84 -3.58 6.17
N TYR A 100 0.75 -2.27 6.31
CA TYR A 100 1.39 -1.32 5.41
C TYR A 100 1.94 -0.11 6.17
N SER A 101 3.14 0.32 5.82
CA SER A 101 3.75 1.57 6.26
C SER A 101 4.76 2.06 5.22
N THR A 102 5.09 3.35 5.23
CA THR A 102 6.24 3.89 4.48
C THR A 102 7.51 4.01 5.35
N CYS A 103 7.43 3.63 6.63
CA CYS A 103 8.61 3.59 7.50
C CYS A 103 9.52 2.43 7.10
N PRO A 104 10.84 2.65 6.91
CA PRO A 104 11.76 1.62 6.45
C PRO A 104 11.86 0.46 7.44
N ARG A 105 12.06 -0.77 6.90
CA ARG A 105 12.41 -1.95 7.70
C ARG A 105 13.91 -1.99 7.90
N THR A 106 14.34 -2.08 9.16
CA THR A 106 15.75 -2.34 9.47
C THR A 106 15.97 -3.86 9.49
N PRO A 107 16.89 -4.38 8.66
CA PRO A 107 17.20 -5.81 8.66
C PRO A 107 17.61 -6.31 10.05
N GLY A 108 17.11 -7.49 10.44
CA GLY A 108 17.45 -8.13 11.71
C GLY A 108 16.70 -7.58 12.94
N GLN A 109 15.87 -6.57 12.80
CA GLN A 109 15.04 -6.04 13.88
C GLN A 109 13.56 -6.38 13.67
N LYS A 110 12.82 -6.52 14.78
CA LYS A 110 11.34 -6.60 14.71
C LYS A 110 10.84 -5.29 14.13
N TRP A 111 10.10 -5.38 13.03
CA TRP A 111 9.54 -4.20 12.39
C TRP A 111 8.47 -3.57 13.28
N MET A 112 8.78 -2.39 13.80
CA MET A 112 7.92 -1.57 14.62
C MET A 112 7.97 -0.14 14.09
N PRO A 113 7.25 0.12 13.00
CA PRO A 113 7.23 1.45 12.39
C PRO A 113 6.54 2.46 13.31
N ASP A 114 6.88 3.74 13.12
CA ASP A 114 6.22 4.82 13.87
C ASP A 114 4.71 4.83 13.60
N TRP A 115 4.30 4.55 12.37
CA TRP A 115 2.90 4.34 12.03
C TRP A 115 2.72 3.10 11.15
N LEU A 116 1.59 2.46 11.29
CA LEU A 116 1.20 1.25 10.58
C LEU A 116 -0.30 1.29 10.29
N VAL A 117 -0.69 0.98 9.08
CA VAL A 117 -2.09 0.64 8.77
C VAL A 117 -2.19 -0.87 8.68
N ARG A 118 -3.06 -1.46 9.50
CA ARG A 118 -3.56 -2.82 9.29
C ARG A 118 -4.90 -2.76 8.58
N ALA A 119 -5.15 -3.68 7.67
CA ALA A 119 -6.43 -3.79 7.01
C ALA A 119 -6.79 -5.26 6.79
N THR A 120 -8.06 -5.58 6.94
CA THR A 120 -8.57 -6.93 6.65
C THR A 120 -8.39 -7.23 5.16
N ARG A 121 -8.54 -6.21 4.32
CA ARG A 121 -8.37 -6.34 2.87
C ARG A 121 -7.88 -5.02 2.28
N ILE A 122 -6.94 -5.12 1.33
CA ILE A 122 -6.52 -3.99 0.49
C ILE A 122 -6.66 -4.42 -0.96
N ASP A 123 -7.54 -3.77 -1.69
CA ASP A 123 -7.70 -3.92 -3.13
C ASP A 123 -6.86 -2.85 -3.84
N ILE A 124 -6.06 -3.28 -4.80
CA ILE A 124 -5.21 -2.44 -5.64
C ILE A 124 -5.69 -2.54 -7.08
N ASP A 125 -5.95 -1.38 -7.69
CA ASP A 125 -6.26 -1.25 -9.11
C ASP A 125 -5.25 -0.30 -9.75
N ASN A 126 -4.32 -0.84 -10.54
CA ASN A 126 -3.29 -0.05 -11.20
C ASN A 126 -3.81 0.71 -12.43
N VAL A 127 -4.94 0.29 -13.02
CA VAL A 127 -5.58 1.03 -14.13
C VAL A 127 -6.19 2.31 -13.60
N GLU A 128 -6.96 2.20 -12.51
CA GLU A 128 -7.56 3.35 -11.83
C GLU A 128 -6.54 4.08 -10.92
N GLU A 129 -5.34 3.50 -10.74
CA GLU A 129 -4.29 3.99 -9.85
C GLU A 129 -4.79 4.27 -8.43
N THR A 130 -5.64 3.37 -7.92
CA THR A 130 -6.32 3.52 -6.63
C THR A 130 -6.16 2.28 -5.77
N GLY A 131 -5.90 2.49 -4.48
CA GLY A 131 -5.99 1.47 -3.44
C GLY A 131 -7.24 1.70 -2.59
N LEU A 132 -7.88 0.62 -2.16
CA LEU A 132 -9.02 0.61 -1.26
C LEU A 132 -8.74 -0.34 -0.10
N ALA A 133 -8.57 0.18 1.10
CA ALA A 133 -8.44 -0.61 2.31
C ALA A 133 -9.79 -0.73 3.03
N THR A 134 -10.15 -1.93 3.43
CA THR A 134 -11.37 -2.27 4.18
C THR A 134 -10.99 -2.80 5.56
N GLY A 135 -11.70 -2.39 6.60
CA GLY A 135 -11.45 -2.79 7.98
C GLY A 135 -10.07 -2.34 8.46
N GLY A 136 -9.71 -1.10 8.12
CA GLY A 136 -8.42 -0.50 8.45
C GLY A 136 -8.32 -0.09 9.93
N VAL A 137 -7.13 -0.21 10.49
CA VAL A 137 -6.75 0.34 11.81
C VAL A 137 -5.41 1.03 11.65
N LEU A 138 -5.37 2.33 11.96
CA LEU A 138 -4.13 3.08 12.08
C LEU A 138 -3.53 2.84 13.46
N GLU A 139 -2.28 2.43 13.49
CA GLU A 139 -1.49 2.21 14.70
C GLU A 139 -0.29 3.15 14.75
N PHE A 140 0.06 3.58 15.95
CA PHE A 140 1.32 4.28 16.25
C PHE A 140 2.13 3.46 17.24
N LYS A 141 3.33 3.04 16.83
CA LYS A 141 4.23 2.18 17.64
C LYS A 141 3.51 0.98 18.26
N GLY A 142 2.60 0.37 17.48
CA GLY A 142 1.83 -0.80 17.90
C GLY A 142 0.58 -0.52 18.72
N VAL A 143 0.27 0.76 18.99
CA VAL A 143 -0.96 1.18 19.72
C VAL A 143 -2.01 1.56 18.67
N PRO A 144 -3.20 0.93 18.66
CA PRO A 144 -4.28 1.30 17.75
C PRO A 144 -4.83 2.68 18.14
N LEU A 145 -4.88 3.61 17.19
CA LEU A 145 -5.36 4.97 17.37
C LEU A 145 -6.72 5.22 16.74
N LEU A 146 -6.94 4.70 15.52
CA LEU A 146 -8.12 5.03 14.74
C LEU A 146 -8.56 3.84 13.91
N GLY A 147 -9.84 3.47 14.01
CA GLY A 147 -10.48 2.53 13.09
C GLY A 147 -10.96 3.25 11.83
N LEU A 148 -10.62 2.70 10.67
CA LEU A 148 -10.97 3.21 9.36
C LEU A 148 -11.74 2.12 8.61
N PRO A 149 -13.08 2.12 8.65
CA PRO A 149 -13.86 1.06 8.04
C PRO A 149 -13.63 0.95 6.53
N LEU A 150 -13.37 2.08 5.89
CA LEU A 150 -13.04 2.18 4.48
C LEU A 150 -12.05 3.33 4.26
N LEU A 151 -10.98 3.08 3.52
CA LEU A 151 -9.94 4.05 3.21
C LEU A 151 -9.50 3.91 1.76
N SER A 152 -9.78 4.92 0.93
CA SER A 152 -9.26 5.00 -0.43
C SER A 152 -8.01 5.87 -0.48
N PHE A 153 -7.00 5.44 -1.25
CA PHE A 153 -5.75 6.17 -1.40
C PHE A 153 -5.20 6.05 -2.83
N PRO A 154 -4.49 7.08 -3.34
CA PRO A 154 -3.85 7.02 -4.65
C PRO A 154 -2.58 6.15 -4.60
N LEU A 155 -2.30 5.44 -5.72
CA LEU A 155 -1.09 4.61 -5.88
C LEU A 155 0.06 5.36 -6.54
N THR A 156 -0.20 6.52 -7.10
CA THR A 156 0.76 7.33 -7.86
C THR A 156 0.72 8.78 -7.40
N ASP A 157 1.73 9.56 -7.82
CA ASP A 157 1.79 11.00 -7.57
C ASP A 157 0.81 11.81 -8.43
N LYS A 158 0.01 11.15 -9.28
CA LYS A 158 -1.06 11.83 -10.02
C LYS A 158 -2.06 12.42 -9.02
N ARG A 159 -2.48 13.65 -9.30
CA ARG A 159 -3.46 14.36 -8.48
C ARG A 159 -4.79 13.61 -8.46
N LYS A 160 -5.02 12.82 -7.43
CA LYS A 160 -6.30 12.14 -7.14
C LYS A 160 -6.72 12.46 -5.72
N SER A 161 -8.02 12.62 -5.53
CA SER A 161 -8.58 12.78 -4.19
C SER A 161 -8.33 11.51 -3.37
N GLY A 162 -7.92 11.69 -2.12
CA GLY A 162 -7.64 10.58 -1.23
C GLY A 162 -6.96 11.00 0.07
N VAL A 163 -6.80 10.03 0.96
CA VAL A 163 -6.10 10.23 2.23
C VAL A 163 -4.59 10.31 1.97
N LEU A 164 -3.96 11.32 2.57
CA LEU A 164 -2.52 11.46 2.58
C LEU A 164 -1.91 10.76 3.80
N PRO A 165 -0.60 10.51 3.81
CA PRO A 165 0.08 9.93 4.97
C PRO A 165 -0.21 10.73 6.24
N PRO A 166 -0.50 10.03 7.37
CA PRO A 166 -0.78 10.68 8.62
C PRO A 166 0.47 11.38 9.17
N THR A 167 0.25 12.48 9.88
CA THR A 167 1.29 13.14 10.70
C THR A 167 0.97 12.90 12.16
N ILE A 168 1.97 12.44 12.90
CA ILE A 168 1.86 12.18 14.33
C ILE A 168 2.90 13.02 15.04
N ASN A 169 2.46 13.78 16.03
CA ASN A 169 3.30 14.62 16.86
C ASN A 169 2.98 14.40 18.36
N ILE A 170 3.94 14.66 19.21
CA ILE A 170 3.74 14.60 20.67
C ILE A 170 4.41 15.84 21.27
N ASP A 171 3.62 16.65 21.91
CA ASP A 171 4.11 17.82 22.66
C ASP A 171 3.43 18.00 24.02
N ASN A 172 3.94 18.93 24.81
CA ASN A 172 3.43 19.15 26.17
C ASN A 172 2.10 19.92 26.20
N ILE A 173 1.73 20.60 25.13
CA ILE A 173 0.52 21.46 25.03
C ILE A 173 -0.64 20.63 24.46
N SER A 174 -0.47 20.06 23.29
CA SER A 174 -1.50 19.28 22.56
C SER A 174 -1.58 17.82 23.01
N GLY A 175 -0.51 17.31 23.63
CA GLY A 175 -0.35 15.90 23.94
C GLY A 175 0.00 15.07 22.70
N LEU A 176 -0.67 13.95 22.51
CA LEU A 176 -0.63 13.20 21.25
C LEU A 176 -1.50 13.94 20.23
N GLU A 177 -0.90 14.29 19.12
CA GLU A 177 -1.53 14.94 17.99
C GLU A 177 -1.49 14.00 16.78
N LEU A 178 -2.65 13.74 16.19
CA LEU A 178 -2.80 12.91 14.99
C LEU A 178 -3.55 13.73 13.94
N THR A 179 -2.88 14.04 12.85
CA THR A 179 -3.48 14.66 11.66
C THR A 179 -3.61 13.61 10.56
N LEU A 180 -4.81 13.47 9.99
CA LEU A 180 -5.07 12.59 8.86
C LEU A 180 -5.53 13.42 7.65
N PRO A 181 -4.60 13.95 6.82
CA PRO A 181 -4.98 14.84 5.74
C PRO A 181 -5.79 14.12 4.66
N TYR A 182 -6.80 14.83 4.13
CA TYR A 182 -7.58 14.37 2.97
C TYR A 182 -7.44 15.37 1.83
N TYR A 183 -6.83 14.93 0.73
CA TYR A 183 -6.65 15.73 -0.47
C TYR A 183 -7.85 15.64 -1.39
N LEU A 184 -8.31 16.77 -1.90
CA LEU A 184 -9.41 16.93 -2.84
C LEU A 184 -8.86 17.49 -4.16
N ASN A 185 -8.83 16.69 -5.21
CA ASN A 185 -8.52 17.11 -6.56
C ASN A 185 -9.80 17.64 -7.21
N LEU A 186 -10.07 18.92 -7.08
CA LEU A 186 -11.33 19.55 -7.52
C LEU A 186 -11.36 19.82 -9.03
N ALA A 187 -10.24 20.33 -9.55
CA ALA A 187 -10.06 20.65 -10.98
C ALA A 187 -8.57 20.65 -11.33
N PRO A 188 -8.20 20.70 -12.61
CA PRO A 188 -6.78 20.79 -13.01
C PRO A 188 -6.02 21.95 -12.37
N ASN A 189 -6.71 23.05 -12.10
CA ASN A 189 -6.17 24.30 -11.54
C ASN A 189 -6.66 24.63 -10.13
N PHE A 190 -7.48 23.77 -9.50
CA PHE A 190 -7.98 23.94 -8.14
C PHE A 190 -7.79 22.66 -7.34
N ASP A 191 -7.36 22.77 -6.11
CA ASP A 191 -7.38 21.68 -5.14
C ASP A 191 -7.63 22.20 -3.72
N ALA A 192 -7.97 21.25 -2.84
CA ALA A 192 -8.08 21.52 -1.42
C ALA A 192 -7.49 20.39 -0.61
N THR A 193 -7.03 20.69 0.59
CA THR A 193 -6.67 19.65 1.56
C THR A 193 -7.35 19.97 2.88
N LEU A 194 -8.04 19.00 3.43
CA LEU A 194 -8.60 19.06 4.77
C LEU A 194 -7.63 18.40 5.74
N TYR A 195 -7.43 19.00 6.90
CA TYR A 195 -6.51 18.56 7.95
C TYR A 195 -7.29 18.32 9.26
N PRO A 196 -8.13 17.28 9.36
CA PRO A 196 -8.67 16.88 10.65
C PRO A 196 -7.53 16.46 11.57
N THR A 197 -7.41 17.15 12.71
CA THR A 197 -6.36 16.92 13.69
C THR A 197 -6.99 16.61 15.04
N PHE A 198 -6.66 15.44 15.59
CA PHE A 198 -7.04 15.05 16.93
C PHE A 198 -5.89 15.31 17.90
N MET A 199 -6.17 16.03 18.97
CA MET A 199 -5.23 16.34 20.05
C MET A 199 -5.74 15.79 21.37
N SER A 200 -4.95 14.95 22.03
CA SER A 200 -5.41 14.25 23.24
C SER A 200 -5.71 15.17 24.43
N LYS A 201 -5.15 16.40 24.43
CA LYS A 201 -5.36 17.40 25.50
C LYS A 201 -6.28 18.56 25.09
N ARG A 202 -6.47 18.80 23.79
CA ARG A 202 -7.19 19.99 23.27
C ARG A 202 -8.42 19.64 22.42
N GLY A 203 -8.66 18.36 22.11
CA GLY A 203 -9.80 17.92 21.32
C GLY A 203 -9.52 17.87 19.82
N VAL A 204 -10.42 18.38 19.01
CA VAL A 204 -10.36 18.26 17.54
C VAL A 204 -10.21 19.63 16.90
N ASP A 205 -9.25 19.76 16.00
CA ASP A 205 -9.09 20.89 15.07
C ASP A 205 -9.41 20.43 13.63
N LEU A 206 -10.06 21.29 12.86
CA LEU A 206 -10.31 21.09 11.45
C LEU A 206 -9.65 22.22 10.66
N GLY A 207 -8.45 21.95 10.15
CA GLY A 207 -7.75 22.80 9.20
C GLY A 207 -8.23 22.56 7.77
N GLY A 208 -8.09 23.57 6.93
CA GLY A 208 -8.34 23.47 5.50
C GLY A 208 -7.42 24.39 4.71
N GLU A 209 -6.96 23.90 3.57
CA GLU A 209 -6.17 24.65 2.59
C GLU A 209 -6.85 24.53 1.24
N PHE A 210 -7.10 25.65 0.57
CA PHE A 210 -7.59 25.71 -0.80
C PHE A 210 -6.56 26.42 -1.66
N ARG A 211 -6.15 25.80 -2.77
CA ARG A 211 -5.17 26.35 -3.72
C ARG A 211 -5.80 26.55 -5.08
N TYR A 212 -5.41 27.62 -5.73
CA TYR A 212 -5.83 27.93 -7.08
C TYR A 212 -4.67 28.42 -7.95
N LEU A 213 -4.70 28.05 -9.23
CA LEU A 213 -3.71 28.40 -10.23
C LEU A 213 -4.41 28.82 -11.52
N GLU A 214 -4.37 30.10 -11.82
CA GLU A 214 -4.87 30.69 -13.05
C GLU A 214 -3.69 31.22 -13.90
N PRO A 215 -3.88 31.44 -15.22
CA PRO A 215 -2.77 31.87 -16.09
C PRO A 215 -2.05 33.15 -15.66
N SER A 216 -2.73 34.04 -14.95
CA SER A 216 -2.20 35.34 -14.54
C SER A 216 -2.09 35.54 -13.02
N TYR A 217 -2.65 34.62 -12.23
CA TYR A 217 -2.59 34.70 -10.77
C TYR A 217 -2.73 33.32 -10.12
N ASN A 218 -2.13 33.17 -8.95
CA ASN A 218 -2.26 31.98 -8.13
C ASN A 218 -2.32 32.37 -6.67
N GLY A 219 -2.75 31.47 -5.83
CA GLY A 219 -2.77 31.69 -4.40
C GLY A 219 -3.31 30.51 -3.61
N GLU A 220 -3.27 30.70 -2.31
CA GLU A 220 -3.82 29.74 -1.36
C GLU A 220 -4.62 30.46 -0.28
N VAL A 221 -5.65 29.82 0.21
CA VAL A 221 -6.44 30.25 1.37
C VAL A 221 -6.39 29.14 2.40
N ARG A 222 -6.01 29.50 3.63
CA ARG A 222 -6.00 28.60 4.76
C ARG A 222 -6.99 29.04 5.82
N ALA A 223 -7.70 28.09 6.40
CA ALA A 223 -8.60 28.32 7.52
C ALA A 223 -8.47 27.16 8.50
N ALA A 224 -8.66 27.43 9.78
CA ALA A 224 -8.72 26.43 10.82
C ALA A 224 -9.88 26.75 11.77
N PHE A 225 -10.51 25.72 12.27
CA PHE A 225 -11.63 25.81 13.21
C PHE A 225 -11.45 24.79 14.33
N MET A 226 -11.32 25.30 15.55
CA MET A 226 -11.24 24.51 16.75
C MET A 226 -12.46 24.83 17.65
N PRO A 227 -13.42 23.89 17.78
CA PRO A 227 -14.68 24.16 18.52
C PRO A 227 -14.49 24.27 20.03
N SER A 228 -13.42 23.72 20.57
CA SER A 228 -13.12 23.78 22.01
C SER A 228 -11.60 23.77 22.20
N ASP A 229 -11.06 24.86 22.75
CA ASP A 229 -9.67 25.01 23.13
C ASP A 229 -9.55 25.06 24.68
#